data_fe8cfa142a6b11198671e87454e0d5cc
#
_entry.id   fe8cfa142a6b11198671e87454e0d5cc
#
_cell.length_a   1.000
_cell.length_b   1.000
_cell.length_c   1.000
_cell.angle_alpha   90.00
_cell.angle_beta   90.00
_cell.angle_gamma   90.00
#
_symmetry.space_group_name_H-M   'P 1'
#
loop_
_entity.id
_entity.type
_entity.pdbx_description
1 polymer ?
#
loop_
_entity_poly.entity_id
_entity_poly.type
_entity_poly.pdbx_seq_one_letter_code
_entity_poly.pdbx_strand_id
1 'polypeptide(L)'
;MYQLSLNERCEEIEDIMKKTVLIVGVAGRFGRQCASAMRDAGWHVRGFARTTEKANCIDGVEPYVGDIMDPTALGNAADGADVIVQAANPPYQLWKTLLLEMNQAVIDVAINVGATVVVPQNVYIFGKKGGVWKEDAPHVGSNALARIRMTMEAAYKKAAINHGLPILAFRMGDFIDGPDHRPSGNWFENHITKAVATGDFTYPGPMDRDHAWAYLPDVARAIVDILNTPNAVVGHLDLNFPGWVLTGASMKTAIEHAVGKPMKRKKMPWVPMNVIALWSAPLRNVVSLRYLWNVPHRLGTDRFDRLLPHFEATDPTEAFTNRWET
;
A
#
# COMPACT_ATOMS: atom_id res chain seq x y z
N MET A 1 25.84 -26.78 -32.77
CA MET A 1 25.45 -25.36 -32.66
C MET A 1 23.97 -25.31 -33.03
N TYR A 2 23.06 -25.32 -32.02
CA TYR A 2 21.60 -25.29 -32.23
C TYR A 2 21.23 -23.87 -32.65
N GLN A 3 20.70 -23.72 -33.87
CA GLN A 3 20.06 -22.48 -34.31
C GLN A 3 18.64 -22.48 -33.70
N LEU A 4 18.38 -21.57 -32.76
CA LEU A 4 17.03 -21.30 -32.25
C LEU A 4 16.12 -20.90 -33.43
N SER A 5 14.87 -21.36 -33.39
CA SER A 5 13.85 -20.97 -34.38
C SER A 5 13.56 -19.47 -34.26
N LEU A 6 12.96 -18.87 -35.31
CA LEU A 6 12.58 -17.46 -35.28
C LEU A 6 11.62 -17.15 -34.12
N ASN A 7 10.72 -18.08 -33.79
CA ASN A 7 9.80 -17.94 -32.65
C ASN A 7 10.54 -17.96 -31.31
N GLU A 8 11.48 -18.87 -31.09
CA GLU A 8 12.29 -18.92 -29.88
C GLU A 8 13.14 -17.65 -29.71
N ARG A 9 13.66 -17.07 -30.81
CA ARG A 9 14.37 -15.80 -30.78
C ARG A 9 13.43 -14.61 -30.49
N CYS A 10 12.20 -14.62 -30.98
CA CYS A 10 11.21 -13.59 -30.65
C CYS A 10 10.81 -13.67 -29.17
N GLU A 11 10.57 -14.86 -28.64
CA GLU A 11 10.26 -15.09 -27.22
C GLU A 11 11.44 -14.68 -26.30
N GLU A 12 12.70 -15.02 -26.67
CA GLU A 12 13.89 -14.54 -25.95
C GLU A 12 14.01 -13.01 -25.99
N ILE A 13 13.77 -12.38 -27.13
CA ILE A 13 13.83 -10.91 -27.26
C ILE A 13 12.69 -10.25 -26.48
N GLU A 14 11.49 -10.78 -26.50
CA GLU A 14 10.37 -10.29 -25.69
C GLU A 14 10.65 -10.46 -24.19
N ASP A 15 11.26 -11.53 -23.77
CA ASP A 15 11.63 -11.75 -22.35
C ASP A 15 12.76 -10.82 -21.89
N ILE A 16 13.72 -10.50 -22.76
CA ILE A 16 14.79 -9.52 -22.51
C ILE A 16 14.23 -8.08 -22.41
N MET A 17 13.09 -7.80 -23.05
CA MET A 17 12.44 -6.48 -23.07
C MET A 17 11.47 -6.26 -21.91
N LYS A 18 11.11 -7.29 -21.14
CA LYS A 18 10.21 -7.17 -20.01
C LYS A 18 10.86 -6.42 -18.84
N LYS A 19 10.19 -5.38 -18.35
CA LYS A 19 10.61 -4.74 -17.11
C LYS A 19 10.55 -5.73 -15.94
N THR A 20 11.58 -5.73 -15.12
CA THR A 20 11.65 -6.58 -13.92
C THR A 20 11.32 -5.79 -12.66
N VAL A 21 10.43 -6.31 -11.83
CA VAL A 21 10.09 -5.73 -10.54
C VAL A 21 10.32 -6.69 -9.40
N LEU A 22 10.99 -6.22 -8.34
CA LEU A 22 11.09 -6.91 -7.06
C LEU A 22 10.03 -6.38 -6.09
N ILE A 23 9.16 -7.27 -5.60
CA ILE A 23 8.16 -6.93 -4.57
C ILE A 23 8.66 -7.42 -3.21
N VAL A 24 9.19 -6.51 -2.41
CA VAL A 24 9.66 -6.81 -1.05
C VAL A 24 8.46 -6.86 -0.11
N GLY A 25 8.14 -8.05 0.41
CA GLY A 25 6.94 -8.29 1.20
C GLY A 25 5.73 -8.67 0.35
N VAL A 26 5.94 -9.49 -0.70
CA VAL A 26 4.94 -9.93 -1.67
C VAL A 26 3.68 -10.54 -1.04
N ALA A 27 3.79 -11.25 0.09
CA ALA A 27 2.65 -11.86 0.77
C ALA A 27 1.76 -10.86 1.53
N GLY A 28 2.19 -9.59 1.66
CA GLY A 28 1.40 -8.53 2.27
C GLY A 28 0.26 -8.05 1.35
N ARG A 29 -0.74 -7.38 1.92
CA ARG A 29 -1.91 -6.87 1.17
C ARG A 29 -1.51 -6.01 -0.03
N PHE A 30 -0.72 -4.97 0.21
CA PHE A 30 -0.22 -4.06 -0.82
C PHE A 30 0.71 -4.79 -1.82
N GLY A 31 1.65 -5.61 -1.30
CA GLY A 31 2.59 -6.35 -2.14
C GLY A 31 1.91 -7.33 -3.09
N ARG A 32 0.89 -8.05 -2.62
CA ARG A 32 0.10 -8.98 -3.46
C ARG A 32 -0.60 -8.27 -4.60
N GLN A 33 -1.27 -7.16 -4.33
CA GLN A 33 -1.97 -6.40 -5.36
C GLN A 33 -1.01 -5.82 -6.39
N CYS A 34 0.13 -5.27 -5.94
CA CYS A 34 1.17 -4.81 -6.86
C CYS A 34 1.74 -5.95 -7.70
N ALA A 35 2.04 -7.11 -7.09
CA ALA A 35 2.58 -8.25 -7.81
C ALA A 35 1.61 -8.78 -8.87
N SER A 36 0.32 -8.92 -8.53
CA SER A 36 -0.71 -9.35 -9.49
C SER A 36 -0.86 -8.34 -10.63
N ALA A 37 -1.01 -7.05 -10.34
CA ALA A 37 -1.19 -6.03 -11.36
C ALA A 37 0.01 -5.90 -12.31
N MET A 38 1.24 -5.99 -11.78
CA MET A 38 2.45 -5.92 -12.60
C MET A 38 2.64 -7.17 -13.45
N ARG A 39 2.37 -8.38 -12.91
CA ARG A 39 2.34 -9.61 -13.70
C ARG A 39 1.33 -9.52 -14.85
N ASP A 40 0.11 -9.08 -14.55
CA ASP A 40 -0.96 -8.98 -15.54
C ASP A 40 -0.66 -7.90 -16.61
N ALA A 41 0.17 -6.92 -16.28
CA ALA A 41 0.72 -5.94 -17.20
C ALA A 41 1.97 -6.45 -17.98
N GLY A 42 2.34 -7.72 -17.84
CA GLY A 42 3.43 -8.37 -18.59
C GLY A 42 4.83 -8.16 -18.01
N TRP A 43 4.97 -7.65 -16.79
CA TRP A 43 6.27 -7.52 -16.13
C TRP A 43 6.80 -8.86 -15.63
N HIS A 44 8.13 -9.00 -15.58
CA HIS A 44 8.77 -10.07 -14.84
C HIS A 44 8.74 -9.72 -13.34
N VAL A 45 7.96 -10.47 -12.55
CA VAL A 45 7.71 -10.15 -11.14
C VAL A 45 8.44 -11.12 -10.24
N ARG A 46 9.29 -10.59 -9.35
CA ARG A 46 9.99 -11.34 -8.30
C ARG A 46 9.35 -11.05 -6.95
N GLY A 47 8.96 -12.09 -6.22
CA GLY A 47 8.33 -11.99 -4.92
C GLY A 47 9.29 -12.30 -3.78
N PHE A 48 9.68 -11.31 -2.96
CA PHE A 48 10.59 -11.50 -1.84
C PHE A 48 9.84 -11.64 -0.52
N ALA A 49 10.09 -12.72 0.22
CA ALA A 49 9.52 -12.98 1.54
C ALA A 49 10.41 -13.91 2.38
N ARG A 50 10.15 -13.96 3.70
CA ARG A 50 10.95 -14.75 4.65
C ARG A 50 10.80 -16.27 4.57
N THR A 51 9.77 -16.76 3.91
CA THR A 51 9.51 -18.19 3.77
C THR A 51 9.08 -18.53 2.34
N THR A 52 9.37 -19.73 1.89
CA THR A 52 8.99 -20.22 0.55
C THR A 52 7.49 -20.12 0.31
N GLU A 53 6.66 -20.49 1.29
CA GLU A 53 5.20 -20.37 1.18
C GLU A 53 4.74 -18.94 0.90
N LYS A 54 5.37 -17.96 1.57
CA LYS A 54 5.04 -16.54 1.40
C LYS A 54 5.61 -15.95 0.11
N ALA A 55 6.78 -16.39 -0.32
CA ALA A 55 7.38 -15.95 -1.57
C ALA A 55 6.60 -16.48 -2.78
N ASN A 56 6.15 -17.74 -2.70
CA ASN A 56 5.40 -18.46 -3.75
C ASN A 56 3.88 -18.36 -3.54
N CYS A 57 3.36 -17.20 -3.16
CA CYS A 57 1.94 -17.05 -2.82
C CYS A 57 1.07 -16.54 -3.98
N ILE A 58 1.65 -16.31 -5.14
CA ILE A 58 0.98 -15.78 -6.34
C ILE A 58 1.53 -16.54 -7.56
N ASP A 59 0.66 -17.12 -8.36
CA ASP A 59 1.04 -17.81 -9.59
C ASP A 59 1.64 -16.84 -10.61
N GLY A 60 2.72 -17.28 -11.29
CA GLY A 60 3.44 -16.46 -12.27
C GLY A 60 4.37 -15.38 -11.64
N VAL A 61 4.61 -15.45 -10.33
CA VAL A 61 5.60 -14.63 -9.62
C VAL A 61 6.79 -15.49 -9.22
N GLU A 62 7.99 -15.09 -9.59
CA GLU A 62 9.24 -15.81 -9.25
C GLU A 62 9.55 -15.63 -7.76
N PRO A 63 9.67 -16.73 -6.97
CA PRO A 63 9.87 -16.64 -5.55
C PRO A 63 11.33 -16.42 -5.14
N TYR A 64 11.59 -15.41 -4.30
CA TYR A 64 12.86 -15.18 -3.62
C TYR A 64 12.67 -15.26 -2.11
N VAL A 65 13.46 -16.09 -1.44
CA VAL A 65 13.37 -16.30 0.01
C VAL A 65 14.56 -15.68 0.71
N GLY A 66 14.28 -14.82 1.70
CA GLY A 66 15.32 -14.17 2.48
C GLY A 66 14.77 -13.21 3.55
N ASP A 67 15.67 -12.75 4.42
CA ASP A 67 15.37 -11.64 5.33
C ASP A 67 15.77 -10.33 4.65
N ILE A 68 14.89 -9.33 4.74
CA ILE A 68 15.17 -7.97 4.22
C ILE A 68 16.41 -7.34 4.85
N MET A 69 16.80 -7.79 6.05
CA MET A 69 18.00 -7.35 6.76
C MET A 69 19.27 -8.11 6.31
N ASP A 70 19.14 -9.13 5.45
CA ASP A 70 20.28 -9.78 4.81
C ASP A 70 20.57 -9.09 3.46
N PRO A 71 21.66 -8.27 3.38
CA PRO A 71 21.97 -7.52 2.17
C PRO A 71 22.32 -8.43 0.99
N THR A 72 22.83 -9.65 1.24
CA THR A 72 23.14 -10.61 0.19
C THR A 72 21.86 -11.19 -0.42
N ALA A 73 20.93 -11.65 0.43
CA ALA A 73 19.66 -12.19 -0.04
C ALA A 73 18.83 -11.13 -0.77
N LEU A 74 18.75 -9.90 -0.23
CA LEU A 74 18.01 -8.81 -0.86
C LEU A 74 18.68 -8.34 -2.15
N GLY A 75 20.04 -8.26 -2.17
CA GLY A 75 20.82 -7.90 -3.35
C GLY A 75 20.63 -8.89 -4.50
N ASN A 76 20.72 -10.19 -4.22
CA ASN A 76 20.48 -11.23 -5.23
C ASN A 76 19.06 -11.19 -5.81
N ALA A 77 18.06 -10.89 -4.98
CA ALA A 77 16.69 -10.75 -5.46
C ALA A 77 16.48 -9.50 -6.32
N ALA A 78 17.23 -8.43 -6.04
CA ALA A 78 17.14 -7.14 -6.73
C ALA A 78 18.04 -7.04 -7.97
N ASP A 79 18.93 -7.99 -8.20
CA ASP A 79 19.87 -7.95 -9.33
C ASP A 79 19.12 -7.85 -10.68
N GLY A 80 19.41 -6.81 -11.46
CA GLY A 80 18.73 -6.52 -12.73
C GLY A 80 17.25 -6.10 -12.59
N ALA A 81 16.77 -5.74 -11.40
CA ALA A 81 15.44 -5.19 -11.25
C ALA A 81 15.40 -3.70 -11.66
N ASP A 82 14.41 -3.33 -12.50
CA ASP A 82 14.13 -1.94 -12.87
C ASP A 82 13.40 -1.19 -11.76
N VAL A 83 12.60 -1.92 -10.97
CA VAL A 83 11.75 -1.37 -9.91
C VAL A 83 11.80 -2.24 -8.67
N ILE A 84 11.85 -1.61 -7.50
CA ILE A 84 11.66 -2.26 -6.19
C ILE A 84 10.43 -1.67 -5.51
N VAL A 85 9.41 -2.50 -5.25
CA VAL A 85 8.23 -2.12 -4.46
C VAL A 85 8.47 -2.49 -3.00
N GLN A 86 8.62 -1.49 -2.13
CA GLN A 86 8.77 -1.70 -0.69
C GLN A 86 7.41 -1.88 -0.02
N ALA A 87 6.91 -3.11 0.02
CA ALA A 87 5.63 -3.48 0.63
C ALA A 87 5.75 -4.09 2.03
N ALA A 88 6.97 -4.41 2.48
CA ALA A 88 7.19 -4.98 3.80
C ALA A 88 6.99 -3.95 4.91
N ASN A 89 6.08 -4.25 5.83
CA ASN A 89 5.77 -3.38 6.95
C ASN A 89 5.67 -4.20 8.23
N PRO A 90 6.55 -3.97 9.23
CA PRO A 90 6.49 -4.70 10.49
C PRO A 90 5.28 -4.22 11.33
N PRO A 91 4.86 -4.99 12.34
CA PRO A 91 3.86 -4.54 13.31
C PRO A 91 4.25 -3.22 13.99
N TYR A 92 3.28 -2.36 14.33
CA TYR A 92 3.50 -1.01 14.88
C TYR A 92 4.47 -0.94 16.08
N GLN A 93 4.45 -1.96 16.94
CA GLN A 93 5.36 -2.03 18.10
C GLN A 93 6.84 -2.15 17.72
N LEU A 94 7.12 -2.63 16.50
CA LEU A 94 8.48 -2.78 15.97
C LEU A 94 8.90 -1.60 15.06
N TRP A 95 8.03 -0.62 14.82
CA TRP A 95 8.36 0.50 13.94
C TRP A 95 9.56 1.31 14.41
N LYS A 96 9.68 1.50 15.72
CA LYS A 96 10.79 2.27 16.31
C LYS A 96 12.16 1.65 16.05
N THR A 97 12.23 0.31 15.98
CA THR A 97 13.49 -0.44 15.88
C THR A 97 13.73 -1.00 14.49
N LEU A 98 12.68 -1.41 13.78
CA LEU A 98 12.84 -2.21 12.56
C LEU A 98 12.41 -1.48 11.28
N LEU A 99 11.39 -0.60 11.34
CA LEU A 99 10.85 0.00 10.11
C LEU A 99 11.91 0.83 9.37
N LEU A 100 12.69 1.65 10.10
CA LEU A 100 13.70 2.51 9.49
C LEU A 100 14.84 1.70 8.89
N GLU A 101 15.30 0.66 9.59
CA GLU A 101 16.37 -0.23 9.12
C GLU A 101 15.96 -1.01 7.87
N MET A 102 14.75 -1.56 7.84
CA MET A 102 14.20 -2.25 6.67
C MET A 102 14.12 -1.32 5.44
N ASN A 103 13.68 -0.09 5.64
CA ASN A 103 13.60 0.87 4.54
C ASN A 103 14.99 1.33 4.09
N GLN A 104 15.95 1.46 5.01
CA GLN A 104 17.34 1.78 4.65
C GLN A 104 17.96 0.64 3.81
N ALA A 105 17.75 -0.63 4.19
CA ALA A 105 18.23 -1.77 3.41
C ALA A 105 17.70 -1.76 1.96
N VAL A 106 16.42 -1.41 1.77
CA VAL A 106 15.86 -1.26 0.42
C VAL A 106 16.47 -0.08 -0.33
N ILE A 107 16.68 1.06 0.32
CA ILE A 107 17.34 2.23 -0.28
C ILE A 107 18.74 1.86 -0.76
N ASP A 108 19.54 1.20 0.10
CA ASP A 108 20.91 0.84 -0.20
C ASP A 108 21.01 -0.11 -1.40
N VAL A 109 20.15 -1.13 -1.43
CA VAL A 109 20.10 -2.06 -2.57
C VAL A 109 19.61 -1.36 -3.84
N ALA A 110 18.56 -0.52 -3.76
CA ALA A 110 18.07 0.22 -4.93
C ALA A 110 19.12 1.15 -5.53
N ILE A 111 19.95 1.80 -4.70
CA ILE A 111 21.09 2.61 -5.17
C ILE A 111 22.10 1.72 -5.92
N ASN A 112 22.42 0.56 -5.37
CA ASN A 112 23.41 -0.35 -5.93
C ASN A 112 23.01 -0.91 -7.30
N VAL A 113 21.71 -1.23 -7.48
CA VAL A 113 21.20 -1.80 -8.74
C VAL A 113 20.62 -0.74 -9.70
N GLY A 114 20.49 0.51 -9.27
CA GLY A 114 19.93 1.60 -10.06
C GLY A 114 18.40 1.52 -10.26
N ALA A 115 17.68 0.80 -9.39
CA ALA A 115 16.25 0.59 -9.53
C ALA A 115 15.42 1.78 -9.03
N THR A 116 14.27 2.03 -9.65
CA THR A 116 13.24 2.94 -9.11
C THR A 116 12.58 2.31 -7.86
N VAL A 117 12.37 3.10 -6.81
CA VAL A 117 11.67 2.62 -5.60
C VAL A 117 10.24 3.11 -5.56
N VAL A 118 9.30 2.19 -5.35
CA VAL A 118 7.91 2.50 -5.01
C VAL A 118 7.70 2.24 -3.53
N VAL A 119 7.31 3.27 -2.77
CA VAL A 119 7.07 3.16 -1.33
C VAL A 119 5.70 3.70 -0.94
N PRO A 120 4.83 2.88 -0.29
CA PRO A 120 3.53 3.33 0.17
C PRO A 120 3.66 4.29 1.35
N GLN A 121 3.02 5.46 1.26
CA GLN A 121 2.93 6.45 2.31
C GLN A 121 1.54 6.50 2.90
N ASN A 122 1.42 6.96 4.15
CA ASN A 122 0.15 7.09 4.84
C ASN A 122 -0.17 8.55 5.23
N VAL A 123 -1.33 8.75 5.82
CA VAL A 123 -1.85 10.07 6.21
C VAL A 123 -1.51 10.50 7.64
N TYR A 124 -0.76 9.70 8.40
CA TYR A 124 -0.49 9.97 9.82
C TYR A 124 0.29 11.27 10.05
N ILE A 125 1.07 11.69 9.07
CA ILE A 125 1.93 12.88 9.12
C ILE A 125 1.17 14.20 9.10
N PHE A 126 -0.09 14.24 8.65
CA PHE A 126 -0.86 15.48 8.53
C PHE A 126 -1.47 15.98 9.84
N GLY A 127 -1.44 15.13 10.89
CA GLY A 127 -1.88 15.54 12.22
C GLY A 127 -3.40 15.56 12.40
N LYS A 128 -3.89 16.52 13.21
CA LYS A 128 -5.27 16.56 13.67
C LYS A 128 -6.13 17.67 13.03
N LYS A 129 -5.60 18.42 12.08
CA LYS A 129 -6.35 19.44 11.34
C LYS A 129 -6.96 18.80 10.09
N GLY A 130 -8.28 18.81 10.01
CA GLY A 130 -9.01 18.28 8.85
C GLY A 130 -8.89 19.16 7.60
N GLY A 131 -9.39 18.62 6.49
CA GLY A 131 -9.46 19.31 5.20
C GLY A 131 -8.85 18.51 4.06
N VAL A 132 -8.41 19.21 3.02
CA VAL A 132 -7.71 18.63 1.86
C VAL A 132 -6.22 18.59 2.15
N TRP A 133 -5.66 17.38 2.21
CA TRP A 133 -4.23 17.17 2.43
C TRP A 133 -3.52 17.00 1.09
N LYS A 134 -2.80 18.05 0.67
CA LYS A 134 -1.98 18.06 -0.54
C LYS A 134 -0.58 17.54 -0.23
N GLU A 135 0.21 17.23 -1.27
CA GLU A 135 1.58 16.73 -1.13
C GLU A 135 2.53 17.74 -0.46
N ASP A 136 2.24 19.02 -0.57
CA ASP A 136 2.98 20.11 0.06
C ASP A 136 2.42 20.55 1.43
N ALA A 137 1.39 19.84 1.93
CA ALA A 137 0.81 20.15 3.23
C ALA A 137 1.83 19.91 4.37
N PRO A 138 1.85 20.76 5.40
CA PRO A 138 2.81 20.65 6.49
C PRO A 138 2.73 19.29 7.22
N HIS A 139 3.86 18.65 7.42
CA HIS A 139 3.96 17.42 8.20
C HIS A 139 3.96 17.74 9.71
N VAL A 140 3.07 17.10 10.46
CA VAL A 140 2.88 17.30 11.89
C VAL A 140 3.06 15.97 12.64
N GLY A 141 4.14 15.83 13.38
CA GLY A 141 4.45 14.62 14.17
C GLY A 141 3.57 14.47 15.41
N SER A 142 2.25 14.38 15.25
CA SER A 142 1.25 14.40 16.32
C SER A 142 1.32 13.19 17.28
N ASN A 143 1.93 12.09 16.86
CA ASN A 143 2.18 10.90 17.70
C ASN A 143 3.49 10.22 17.28
N ALA A 144 3.88 9.16 18.00
CA ALA A 144 5.14 8.45 17.74
C ALA A 144 5.18 7.81 16.34
N LEU A 145 4.07 7.22 15.88
CA LEU A 145 4.00 6.58 14.56
C LEU A 145 4.15 7.61 13.43
N ALA A 146 3.51 8.79 13.56
CA ALA A 146 3.67 9.88 12.62
C ALA A 146 5.13 10.35 12.52
N ARG A 147 5.82 10.51 13.67
CA ARG A 147 7.24 10.92 13.67
C ARG A 147 8.15 9.89 13.01
N ILE A 148 7.93 8.59 13.25
CA ILE A 148 8.69 7.52 12.60
C ILE A 148 8.48 7.56 11.08
N ARG A 149 7.23 7.76 10.62
CA ARG A 149 6.94 7.91 9.19
C ARG A 149 7.62 9.13 8.59
N MET A 150 7.60 10.27 9.25
CA MET A 150 8.32 11.47 8.80
C MET A 150 9.83 11.21 8.65
N THR A 151 10.44 10.48 9.59
CA THR A 151 11.85 10.08 9.49
C THR A 151 12.10 9.15 8.29
N MET A 152 11.22 8.18 8.06
CA MET A 152 11.29 7.28 6.92
C MET A 152 11.17 8.04 5.59
N GLU A 153 10.18 8.93 5.45
CA GLU A 153 9.98 9.77 4.27
C GLU A 153 11.19 10.67 3.99
N ALA A 154 11.78 11.24 5.05
CA ALA A 154 12.99 12.05 4.94
C ALA A 154 14.21 11.23 4.44
N ALA A 155 14.33 9.95 4.81
CA ALA A 155 15.38 9.07 4.32
C ALA A 155 15.27 8.83 2.81
N TYR A 156 14.08 8.53 2.30
CA TYR A 156 13.84 8.41 0.85
C TYR A 156 14.13 9.70 0.09
N LYS A 157 13.64 10.84 0.61
CA LYS A 157 13.92 12.15 0.00
C LYS A 157 15.41 12.45 -0.05
N LYS A 158 16.16 12.12 1.03
CA LYS A 158 17.61 12.26 1.07
C LYS A 158 18.30 11.36 0.06
N ALA A 159 17.86 10.11 -0.10
CA ALA A 159 18.42 9.18 -1.09
C ALA A 159 18.21 9.71 -2.53
N ALA A 160 17.04 10.23 -2.85
CA ALA A 160 16.78 10.85 -4.14
C ALA A 160 17.69 12.05 -4.42
N ILE A 161 17.90 12.91 -3.43
CA ILE A 161 18.76 14.11 -3.58
C ILE A 161 20.24 13.74 -3.71
N ASN A 162 20.73 12.83 -2.85
CA ASN A 162 22.15 12.56 -2.75
C ASN A 162 22.66 11.54 -3.78
N HIS A 163 21.81 10.63 -4.23
CA HIS A 163 22.18 9.52 -5.12
C HIS A 163 21.42 9.52 -6.45
N GLY A 164 20.51 10.49 -6.67
CA GLY A 164 19.69 10.51 -7.87
C GLY A 164 18.66 9.37 -7.94
N LEU A 165 18.40 8.69 -6.81
CA LEU A 165 17.49 7.53 -6.76
C LEU A 165 16.08 7.94 -7.15
N PRO A 166 15.46 7.38 -8.22
CA PRO A 166 14.09 7.65 -8.57
C PRO A 166 13.15 7.00 -7.54
N ILE A 167 12.24 7.79 -6.96
CA ILE A 167 11.34 7.32 -5.90
C ILE A 167 9.91 7.78 -6.18
N LEU A 168 8.97 6.85 -6.23
CA LEU A 168 7.55 7.09 -6.13
C LEU A 168 7.10 6.91 -4.66
N ALA A 169 6.98 8.01 -3.94
CA ALA A 169 6.39 8.05 -2.61
C ALA A 169 4.86 8.20 -2.75
N PHE A 170 4.14 7.06 -2.76
CA PHE A 170 2.72 7.04 -3.10
C PHE A 170 1.85 7.04 -1.85
N ARG A 171 1.18 8.16 -1.59
CA ARG A 171 0.41 8.40 -0.37
C ARG A 171 -1.05 8.04 -0.55
N MET A 172 -1.58 7.30 0.42
CA MET A 172 -2.91 6.70 0.35
C MET A 172 -3.66 6.84 1.67
N GLY A 173 -4.99 6.79 1.59
CA GLY A 173 -5.88 6.58 2.73
C GLY A 173 -5.80 5.17 3.30
N ASP A 174 -6.73 4.81 4.18
CA ASP A 174 -6.81 3.46 4.74
C ASP A 174 -7.16 2.42 3.66
N PHE A 175 -6.54 1.25 3.74
CA PHE A 175 -6.61 0.24 2.70
C PHE A 175 -7.89 -0.58 2.75
N ILE A 176 -8.49 -0.79 1.58
CA ILE A 176 -9.53 -1.78 1.31
C ILE A 176 -8.98 -2.77 0.29
N ASP A 177 -9.03 -4.06 0.63
CA ASP A 177 -8.53 -5.12 -0.24
C ASP A 177 -9.52 -5.43 -1.37
N GLY A 178 -9.01 -5.97 -2.47
CA GLY A 178 -9.80 -6.56 -3.55
C GLY A 178 -10.48 -7.88 -3.16
N PRO A 179 -11.05 -8.58 -4.16
CA PRO A 179 -11.71 -9.89 -3.96
C PRO A 179 -10.78 -10.94 -3.33
N ASP A 180 -9.51 -10.99 -3.74
CA ASP A 180 -8.49 -11.92 -3.21
C ASP A 180 -7.99 -11.54 -1.80
N HIS A 181 -8.87 -11.07 -0.95
CA HIS A 181 -8.52 -10.64 0.38
C HIS A 181 -8.16 -11.81 1.29
N ARG A 182 -7.17 -11.59 2.17
CA ARG A 182 -6.86 -12.50 3.28
C ARG A 182 -7.03 -11.76 4.60
N PRO A 183 -7.46 -12.43 5.67
CA PRO A 183 -7.51 -11.81 6.99
C PRO A 183 -6.17 -11.18 7.34
N SER A 184 -6.12 -9.86 7.51
CA SER A 184 -4.86 -9.09 7.58
C SER A 184 -4.72 -8.18 8.78
N GLY A 185 -5.70 -8.16 9.69
CA GLY A 185 -5.61 -7.37 10.90
C GLY A 185 -5.78 -5.85 10.76
N ASN A 186 -6.20 -5.34 9.59
CA ASN A 186 -6.50 -3.92 9.42
C ASN A 186 -7.90 -3.53 9.96
N TRP A 187 -8.19 -2.22 9.98
CA TRP A 187 -9.45 -1.68 10.47
C TRP A 187 -10.66 -2.22 9.70
N PHE A 188 -10.58 -2.21 8.37
CA PHE A 188 -11.68 -2.65 7.52
C PHE A 188 -11.99 -4.13 7.76
N GLU A 189 -10.96 -4.99 7.71
CA GLU A 189 -11.14 -6.43 7.89
C GLU A 189 -11.58 -6.80 9.31
N ASN A 190 -10.93 -6.24 10.32
CA ASN A 190 -11.18 -6.64 11.70
C ASN A 190 -12.52 -6.17 12.25
N HIS A 191 -13.02 -5.03 11.78
CA HIS A 191 -14.16 -4.39 12.40
C HIS A 191 -15.35 -4.27 11.47
N ILE A 192 -15.14 -3.97 10.18
CA ILE A 192 -16.22 -3.80 9.22
C ILE A 192 -16.59 -5.15 8.60
N THR A 193 -15.66 -5.80 7.92
CA THR A 193 -15.93 -7.04 7.18
C THR A 193 -16.44 -8.17 8.06
N LYS A 194 -15.81 -8.39 9.22
CA LYS A 194 -16.24 -9.46 10.16
C LYS A 194 -17.69 -9.26 10.66
N ALA A 195 -18.11 -8.02 10.82
CA ALA A 195 -19.43 -7.70 11.30
C ALA A 195 -20.51 -7.86 10.22
N VAL A 196 -20.15 -7.82 8.94
CA VAL A 196 -21.10 -7.99 7.82
C VAL A 196 -21.82 -9.34 7.88
N ALA A 197 -21.11 -10.41 8.21
CA ALA A 197 -21.68 -11.75 8.32
C ALA A 197 -22.81 -11.82 9.36
N THR A 198 -22.71 -11.05 10.45
CA THR A 198 -23.72 -10.98 11.52
C THR A 198 -24.80 -9.92 11.28
N GLY A 199 -24.75 -9.19 10.16
CA GLY A 199 -25.66 -8.07 9.88
C GLY A 199 -25.33 -6.80 10.67
N ASP A 200 -24.15 -6.71 11.24
CA ASP A 200 -23.68 -5.53 11.96
C ASP A 200 -22.70 -4.70 11.11
N PHE A 201 -22.71 -3.38 11.31
CA PHE A 201 -21.72 -2.46 10.76
C PHE A 201 -21.03 -1.73 11.90
N THR A 202 -19.79 -2.09 12.17
CA THR A 202 -18.97 -1.47 13.22
C THR A 202 -18.02 -0.46 12.61
N TYR A 203 -18.22 0.83 12.91
CA TYR A 203 -17.41 1.91 12.37
C TYR A 203 -16.64 2.64 13.47
N PRO A 204 -15.34 2.91 13.27
CA PRO A 204 -14.47 3.47 14.32
C PRO A 204 -14.75 4.92 14.70
N GLY A 205 -15.39 5.68 13.81
CA GLY A 205 -15.63 7.12 13.96
C GLY A 205 -17.08 7.56 13.91
N PRO A 206 -17.32 8.86 13.86
CA PRO A 206 -18.60 9.46 13.48
C PRO A 206 -18.99 9.01 12.08
N MET A 207 -20.32 8.86 11.83
CA MET A 207 -20.82 8.37 10.54
C MET A 207 -20.85 9.45 9.45
N ASP A 208 -20.66 10.69 9.81
CA ASP A 208 -20.77 11.91 8.98
C ASP A 208 -19.43 12.57 8.64
N ARG A 209 -18.32 11.92 8.94
CA ARG A 209 -16.98 12.45 8.69
C ARG A 209 -16.38 11.81 7.45
N ASP A 210 -15.88 12.67 6.56
CA ASP A 210 -15.08 12.24 5.40
C ASP A 210 -13.82 11.52 5.86
N HIS A 211 -13.52 10.41 5.23
CA HIS A 211 -12.32 9.63 5.48
C HIS A 211 -11.76 9.14 4.14
N ALA A 212 -10.44 9.27 3.97
CA ALA A 212 -9.77 8.82 2.75
C ALA A 212 -9.53 7.32 2.80
N TRP A 213 -9.93 6.62 1.74
CA TRP A 213 -9.76 5.18 1.55
C TRP A 213 -9.02 4.89 0.25
N ALA A 214 -8.28 3.80 0.23
CA ALA A 214 -7.57 3.34 -0.94
C ALA A 214 -7.95 1.90 -1.27
N TYR A 215 -8.61 1.70 -2.39
CA TYR A 215 -8.89 0.37 -2.95
C TYR A 215 -7.61 -0.16 -3.59
N LEU A 216 -7.05 -1.21 -3.02
CA LEU A 216 -5.71 -1.68 -3.38
C LEU A 216 -5.56 -2.16 -4.83
N PRO A 217 -6.55 -2.77 -5.48
CA PRO A 217 -6.47 -3.05 -6.91
C PRO A 217 -6.27 -1.79 -7.77
N ASP A 218 -6.99 -0.70 -7.46
CA ASP A 218 -6.82 0.57 -8.17
C ASP A 218 -5.47 1.22 -7.88
N VAL A 219 -4.99 1.13 -6.63
CA VAL A 219 -3.64 1.58 -6.28
C VAL A 219 -2.59 0.86 -7.09
N ALA A 220 -2.69 -0.47 -7.20
CA ALA A 220 -1.73 -1.27 -7.95
C ALA A 220 -1.75 -0.95 -9.45
N ARG A 221 -2.96 -0.78 -10.04
CA ARG A 221 -3.14 -0.35 -11.42
C ARG A 221 -2.53 1.03 -11.66
N ALA A 222 -2.79 2.00 -10.78
CA ALA A 222 -2.20 3.33 -10.87
C ALA A 222 -0.66 3.31 -10.82
N ILE A 223 -0.06 2.45 -9.98
CA ILE A 223 1.39 2.28 -9.93
C ILE A 223 1.92 1.75 -11.27
N VAL A 224 1.27 0.76 -11.88
CA VAL A 224 1.63 0.24 -13.20
C VAL A 224 1.57 1.36 -14.25
N ASP A 225 0.49 2.14 -14.29
CA ASP A 225 0.29 3.23 -15.25
C ASP A 225 1.36 4.33 -15.08
N ILE A 226 1.67 4.71 -13.83
CA ILE A 226 2.74 5.68 -13.52
C ILE A 226 4.10 5.17 -14.02
N LEU A 227 4.45 3.92 -13.72
CA LEU A 227 5.74 3.33 -14.10
C LEU A 227 5.87 3.06 -15.60
N ASN A 228 4.76 2.95 -16.32
CA ASN A 228 4.72 2.86 -17.78
C ASN A 228 4.71 4.22 -18.47
N THR A 229 4.44 5.31 -17.74
CA THR A 229 4.52 6.67 -18.26
C THR A 229 5.99 7.12 -18.34
N PRO A 230 6.52 7.45 -19.53
CA PRO A 230 7.92 7.85 -19.68
C PRO A 230 8.28 9.05 -18.79
N ASN A 231 9.40 8.94 -18.07
CA ASN A 231 9.92 9.99 -17.18
C ASN A 231 8.93 10.46 -16.09
N ALA A 232 7.93 9.67 -15.74
CA ALA A 232 6.99 10.02 -14.68
C ALA A 232 7.68 10.09 -13.30
N VAL A 233 8.60 9.17 -13.03
CA VAL A 233 9.31 9.11 -11.75
C VAL A 233 10.73 9.62 -11.91
N VAL A 234 10.94 10.91 -11.60
CA VAL A 234 12.26 11.55 -11.59
C VAL A 234 12.53 12.11 -10.20
N GLY A 235 13.68 11.75 -9.61
CA GLY A 235 14.02 12.14 -8.25
C GLY A 235 12.97 11.64 -7.23
N HIS A 236 12.51 12.50 -6.34
CA HIS A 236 11.48 12.15 -5.34
C HIS A 236 10.11 12.67 -5.77
N LEU A 237 9.29 11.79 -6.34
CA LEU A 237 7.89 12.09 -6.64
C LEU A 237 7.02 11.74 -5.44
N ASP A 238 6.61 12.72 -4.65
CA ASP A 238 5.54 12.59 -3.64
C ASP A 238 4.20 12.81 -4.32
N LEU A 239 3.36 11.78 -4.32
CA LEU A 239 2.11 11.74 -5.05
C LEU A 239 0.99 11.16 -4.19
N ASN A 240 -0.13 11.89 -4.12
CA ASN A 240 -1.34 11.42 -3.47
C ASN A 240 -2.19 10.57 -4.43
N PHE A 241 -2.64 9.41 -3.95
CA PHE A 241 -3.64 8.61 -4.65
C PHE A 241 -5.05 9.16 -4.39
N PRO A 242 -5.89 9.38 -5.41
CA PRO A 242 -7.23 9.95 -5.25
C PRO A 242 -8.12 9.11 -4.32
N GLY A 243 -8.17 7.81 -4.52
CA GLY A 243 -8.93 6.88 -3.70
C GLY A 243 -10.39 7.26 -3.53
N TRP A 244 -11.04 6.69 -2.53
CA TRP A 244 -12.40 7.05 -2.17
C TRP A 244 -12.44 8.01 -0.99
N VAL A 245 -13.39 8.94 -1.01
CA VAL A 245 -13.74 9.76 0.15
C VAL A 245 -15.11 9.29 0.62
N LEU A 246 -15.13 8.45 1.65
CA LEU A 246 -16.36 7.88 2.18
C LEU A 246 -16.57 8.28 3.64
N THR A 247 -17.78 8.70 3.95
CA THR A 247 -18.26 8.75 5.34
C THR A 247 -18.62 7.35 5.82
N GLY A 248 -18.72 7.15 7.13
CA GLY A 248 -19.24 5.88 7.66
C GLY A 248 -20.65 5.57 7.15
N ALA A 249 -21.47 6.60 6.89
CA ALA A 249 -22.81 6.45 6.35
C ALA A 249 -22.79 5.97 4.89
N SER A 250 -22.02 6.62 4.02
CA SER A 250 -21.92 6.23 2.61
C SER A 250 -21.30 4.85 2.42
N MET A 251 -20.25 4.52 3.20
CA MET A 251 -19.67 3.17 3.19
C MET A 251 -20.69 2.12 3.60
N LYS A 252 -21.47 2.37 4.69
CA LYS A 252 -22.52 1.46 5.13
C LYS A 252 -23.54 1.20 4.02
N THR A 253 -24.00 2.27 3.34
CA THR A 253 -24.96 2.17 2.25
C THR A 253 -24.41 1.35 1.08
N ALA A 254 -23.16 1.57 0.68
CA ALA A 254 -22.54 0.80 -0.39
C ALA A 254 -22.40 -0.69 -0.04
N ILE A 255 -22.04 -1.01 1.21
CA ILE A 255 -21.97 -2.39 1.69
C ILE A 255 -23.36 -3.03 1.76
N GLU A 256 -24.38 -2.31 2.28
CA GLU A 256 -25.76 -2.81 2.31
C GLU A 256 -26.29 -3.16 0.92
N HIS A 257 -25.96 -2.34 -0.05
CA HIS A 257 -26.29 -2.61 -1.47
C HIS A 257 -25.61 -3.89 -1.95
N ALA A 258 -24.30 -4.01 -1.71
CA ALA A 258 -23.51 -5.16 -2.13
C ALA A 258 -23.96 -6.50 -1.49
N VAL A 259 -24.37 -6.49 -0.21
CA VAL A 259 -24.79 -7.71 0.49
C VAL A 259 -26.31 -7.95 0.43
N GLY A 260 -27.07 -7.04 -0.19
CA GLY A 260 -28.54 -7.17 -0.36
C GLY A 260 -29.37 -7.13 0.92
N LYS A 261 -28.81 -6.63 2.04
CA LYS A 261 -29.51 -6.60 3.33
C LYS A 261 -29.11 -5.38 4.18
N PRO A 262 -30.04 -4.83 4.98
CA PRO A 262 -29.73 -3.74 5.89
C PRO A 262 -28.82 -4.22 7.03
N MET A 263 -27.95 -3.31 7.51
CA MET A 263 -26.99 -3.57 8.58
C MET A 263 -27.27 -2.70 9.80
N LYS A 264 -27.13 -3.29 10.98
CA LYS A 264 -27.27 -2.57 12.24
C LYS A 264 -25.98 -1.88 12.62
N ARG A 265 -26.03 -0.54 12.79
CA ARG A 265 -24.87 0.21 13.26
C ARG A 265 -24.46 -0.22 14.67
N LYS A 266 -23.16 -0.54 14.83
CA LYS A 266 -22.50 -0.77 16.12
C LYS A 266 -21.43 0.30 16.36
N LYS A 267 -21.29 0.72 17.60
CA LYS A 267 -20.21 1.65 18.00
C LYS A 267 -18.96 0.86 18.35
N MET A 268 -17.81 1.40 17.94
CA MET A 268 -16.52 0.87 18.37
C MET A 268 -16.35 0.98 19.89
N PRO A 269 -15.95 -0.08 20.60
CA PRO A 269 -15.83 -0.07 22.07
C PRO A 269 -14.56 0.66 22.54
N TRP A 270 -14.44 1.95 22.25
CA TRP A 270 -13.25 2.73 22.57
C TRP A 270 -12.92 2.82 24.06
N VAL A 271 -13.94 2.78 24.95
CA VAL A 271 -13.72 2.89 26.41
C VAL A 271 -12.92 1.69 26.91
N PRO A 272 -13.35 0.44 26.76
CA PRO A 272 -12.54 -0.72 27.17
C PRO A 272 -11.21 -0.79 26.41
N MET A 273 -11.15 -0.42 25.13
CA MET A 273 -9.90 -0.39 24.36
C MET A 273 -8.88 0.58 24.97
N ASN A 274 -9.29 1.78 25.41
CA ASN A 274 -8.41 2.73 26.09
C ASN A 274 -7.86 2.17 27.40
N VAL A 275 -8.69 1.45 28.16
CA VAL A 275 -8.25 0.83 29.43
C VAL A 275 -7.22 -0.27 29.15
N ILE A 276 -7.49 -1.18 28.22
CA ILE A 276 -6.57 -2.26 27.87
C ILE A 276 -5.26 -1.72 27.25
N ALA A 277 -5.31 -0.59 26.54
CA ALA A 277 -4.15 0.05 25.95
C ALA A 277 -3.10 0.50 27.00
N LEU A 278 -3.45 0.64 28.27
CA LEU A 278 -2.50 0.95 29.34
C LEU A 278 -1.44 -0.16 29.48
N TRP A 279 -1.83 -1.42 29.24
CA TRP A 279 -0.96 -2.60 29.38
C TRP A 279 -0.61 -3.26 28.04
N SER A 280 -1.28 -2.90 26.93
CA SER A 280 -1.07 -3.49 25.61
C SER A 280 -0.45 -2.48 24.65
N ALA A 281 0.84 -2.64 24.32
CA ALA A 281 1.54 -1.79 23.35
C ALA A 281 0.90 -1.81 21.94
N PRO A 282 0.48 -2.96 21.38
CA PRO A 282 -0.22 -2.98 20.09
C PRO A 282 -1.51 -2.14 20.12
N LEU A 283 -2.33 -2.30 21.16
CA LEU A 283 -3.58 -1.56 21.26
C LEU A 283 -3.37 -0.06 21.53
N ARG A 284 -2.29 0.30 22.26
CA ARG A 284 -1.90 1.70 22.45
C ARG A 284 -1.61 2.40 21.13
N ASN A 285 -0.91 1.73 20.22
CA ASN A 285 -0.63 2.27 18.89
C ASN A 285 -1.93 2.48 18.10
N VAL A 286 -2.84 1.51 18.12
CA VAL A 286 -4.16 1.61 17.49
C VAL A 286 -4.96 2.80 18.04
N VAL A 287 -5.03 2.92 19.38
CA VAL A 287 -5.73 4.03 20.04
C VAL A 287 -5.09 5.39 19.71
N SER A 288 -3.78 5.46 19.54
CA SER A 288 -3.07 6.69 19.18
C SER A 288 -3.47 7.24 17.79
N LEU A 289 -3.99 6.38 16.92
CA LEU A 289 -4.48 6.73 15.58
C LEU A 289 -5.99 7.03 15.56
N ARG A 290 -6.70 6.85 16.68
CA ARG A 290 -8.16 7.08 16.75
C ARG A 290 -8.58 8.47 16.27
N TYR A 291 -7.71 9.47 16.41
CA TYR A 291 -8.03 10.85 15.99
C TYR A 291 -8.36 10.94 14.50
N LEU A 292 -7.78 10.11 13.64
CA LEU A 292 -8.03 10.11 12.20
C LEU A 292 -9.50 9.87 11.86
N TRP A 293 -10.20 9.09 12.69
CA TRP A 293 -11.63 8.82 12.52
C TRP A 293 -12.54 10.00 12.87
N ASN A 294 -12.00 10.99 13.61
CA ASN A 294 -12.73 12.20 14.01
C ASN A 294 -12.37 13.41 13.16
N VAL A 295 -11.29 13.32 12.40
CA VAL A 295 -10.78 14.39 11.55
C VAL A 295 -11.29 14.18 10.13
N PRO A 296 -12.22 15.02 9.63
CA PRO A 296 -12.66 14.90 8.24
C PRO A 296 -11.51 15.25 7.31
N HIS A 297 -11.19 14.33 6.39
CA HIS A 297 -10.06 14.53 5.49
C HIS A 297 -10.22 13.83 4.15
N ARG A 298 -9.57 14.40 3.15
CA ARG A 298 -9.35 13.82 1.83
C ARG A 298 -7.96 14.19 1.33
N LEU A 299 -7.44 13.42 0.40
CA LEU A 299 -6.19 13.75 -0.28
C LEU A 299 -6.46 14.71 -1.44
N GLY A 300 -5.57 15.68 -1.65
CA GLY A 300 -5.58 16.53 -2.84
C GLY A 300 -4.89 15.78 -3.97
N THR A 301 -5.46 15.79 -5.17
CA THR A 301 -5.05 14.91 -6.27
C THR A 301 -4.55 15.64 -7.51
N ASP A 302 -4.37 16.96 -7.42
CA ASP A 302 -3.99 17.82 -8.56
C ASP A 302 -2.77 17.31 -9.36
N ARG A 303 -1.80 16.67 -8.68
CA ARG A 303 -0.62 16.10 -9.34
C ARG A 303 -0.93 14.77 -10.02
N PHE A 304 -1.69 13.92 -9.33
CA PHE A 304 -2.13 12.63 -9.87
C PHE A 304 -2.99 12.82 -11.13
N ASP A 305 -3.97 13.72 -11.07
CA ASP A 305 -4.91 13.97 -12.17
C ASP A 305 -4.19 14.53 -13.42
N ARG A 306 -3.10 15.28 -13.23
CA ARG A 306 -2.25 15.73 -14.35
C ARG A 306 -1.41 14.60 -14.94
N LEU A 307 -0.96 13.67 -14.10
CA LEU A 307 -0.10 12.55 -14.53
C LEU A 307 -0.90 11.47 -15.22
N LEU A 308 -2.08 11.15 -14.69
CA LEU A 308 -2.98 10.11 -15.18
C LEU A 308 -4.39 10.68 -15.39
N PRO A 309 -4.58 11.56 -16.40
CA PRO A 309 -5.85 12.29 -16.60
C PRO A 309 -7.05 11.40 -16.99
N HIS A 310 -6.80 10.15 -17.37
CA HIS A 310 -7.82 9.18 -17.75
C HIS A 310 -7.96 8.03 -16.76
N PHE A 311 -7.34 8.15 -15.57
CA PHE A 311 -7.48 7.13 -14.55
C PHE A 311 -8.87 7.18 -13.92
N GLU A 312 -9.60 6.08 -14.03
CA GLU A 312 -10.91 5.91 -13.43
C GLU A 312 -10.82 4.96 -12.23
N ALA A 313 -11.19 5.44 -11.06
CA ALA A 313 -11.28 4.60 -9.86
C ALA A 313 -12.53 3.70 -9.93
N THR A 314 -12.42 2.48 -9.45
CA THR A 314 -13.54 1.55 -9.31
C THR A 314 -14.61 2.15 -8.39
N ASP A 315 -15.90 2.01 -8.74
CA ASP A 315 -16.99 2.45 -7.88
C ASP A 315 -17.01 1.64 -6.56
N PRO A 316 -17.17 2.28 -5.39
CA PRO A 316 -17.20 1.58 -4.12
C PRO A 316 -18.24 0.47 -4.03
N THR A 317 -19.43 0.65 -4.62
CA THR A 317 -20.50 -0.35 -4.60
C THR A 317 -20.10 -1.56 -5.44
N GLU A 318 -19.55 -1.34 -6.62
CA GLU A 318 -19.02 -2.38 -7.49
C GLU A 318 -17.91 -3.18 -6.77
N ALA A 319 -16.93 -2.49 -6.19
CA ALA A 319 -15.84 -3.14 -5.47
C ALA A 319 -16.32 -3.99 -4.29
N PHE A 320 -17.33 -3.53 -3.56
CA PHE A 320 -17.93 -4.30 -2.47
C PHE A 320 -18.79 -5.46 -2.99
N THR A 321 -19.52 -5.30 -4.09
CA THR A 321 -20.27 -6.38 -4.73
C THR A 321 -19.33 -7.51 -5.14
N ASN A 322 -18.27 -7.21 -5.87
CA ASN A 322 -17.27 -8.19 -6.29
C ASN A 322 -16.59 -8.92 -5.10
N ARG A 323 -16.55 -8.29 -3.93
CA ARG A 323 -15.98 -8.89 -2.72
C ARG A 323 -16.88 -9.92 -2.04
N TRP A 324 -18.19 -9.76 -2.10
CA TRP A 324 -19.14 -10.59 -1.36
C TRP A 324 -20.01 -11.50 -2.24
N GLU A 325 -19.92 -11.41 -3.57
CA GLU A 325 -20.55 -12.34 -4.51
C GLU A 325 -19.70 -13.61 -4.77
N THR A 326 -18.45 -13.66 -4.29
CA THR A 326 -17.56 -14.83 -4.32
C THR A 326 -17.61 -15.61 -3.01
#